data_8dd39d76fcaebf8103aa4616b26176fd
#
_entry.id   8dd39d76fcaebf8103aa4616b26176fd
#
_cell.length_a   1.000
_cell.length_b   1.000
_cell.length_c   1.000
_cell.angle_alpha   90.00
_cell.angle_beta   90.00
_cell.angle_gamma   90.00
#
_symmetry.space_group_name_H-M   'P 1'
#
loop_
_entity.id
_entity.type
_entity.pdbx_description
1 polymer ?
#
loop_
_entity_poly.entity_id
_entity_poly.type
_entity_poly.pdbx_seq_one_letter_code
_entity_poly.pdbx_strand_id
1 'polypeptide(L)'
;MPALQNGAHTPREVPPVYIAATAPKMQALSGEIADGCLTPSITTPAFVRYTRENVGADIDIGCTIVASIHESDRDAGRDGAREIAAMYLANKVQNIKGSADTLLDLAGIEQDEIRPVADAMEKGGRLAAKAEVSDALLDKCKPIAGTPDECVAAIEEYREAGCTHVMLELWGDRRRDQIRLFGEQVLPHFR
;
A
#
# COMPACT_ATOMS: atom_id res chain seq x y z
N MET A 1 -26.75 13.29 -20.23
CA MET A 1 -26.27 11.98 -20.72
C MET A 1 -27.48 11.17 -21.14
N PRO A 2 -27.49 10.49 -22.31
CA PRO A 2 -28.59 9.62 -22.68
C PRO A 2 -28.63 8.44 -21.70
N ALA A 3 -29.80 8.18 -21.13
CA ALA A 3 -30.02 7.03 -20.27
C ALA A 3 -29.68 5.73 -21.02
N LEU A 4 -28.86 4.87 -20.45
CA LEU A 4 -28.59 3.53 -20.92
C LEU A 4 -29.91 2.71 -20.88
N GLN A 5 -30.57 2.56 -22.02
CA GLN A 5 -31.87 1.91 -22.18
C GLN A 5 -31.78 0.39 -22.31
N ASN A 6 -30.91 -0.30 -21.62
CA ASN A 6 -30.81 -1.75 -21.73
C ASN A 6 -30.81 -2.45 -20.36
N GLY A 7 -31.87 -2.29 -19.57
CA GLY A 7 -32.11 -3.16 -18.40
C GLY A 7 -31.03 -3.17 -17.30
N ALA A 8 -30.02 -2.34 -17.45
CA ALA A 8 -29.02 -2.16 -16.41
C ALA A 8 -29.68 -1.40 -15.25
N HIS A 9 -29.66 -1.96 -14.07
CA HIS A 9 -30.06 -1.25 -12.85
C HIS A 9 -29.19 0.00 -12.74
N THR A 10 -29.78 1.16 -12.95
CA THR A 10 -29.13 2.43 -12.59
C THR A 10 -28.99 2.42 -11.07
N PRO A 11 -27.78 2.54 -10.49
CA PRO A 11 -27.64 2.67 -9.05
C PRO A 11 -28.51 3.81 -8.56
N ARG A 12 -29.18 3.63 -7.43
CA ARG A 12 -29.99 4.70 -6.82
C ARG A 12 -29.15 5.90 -6.37
N GLU A 13 -27.84 5.63 -6.15
CA GLU A 13 -26.84 6.63 -5.77
C GLU A 13 -25.68 6.54 -6.73
N VAL A 14 -25.06 7.69 -7.02
CA VAL A 14 -23.81 7.70 -7.80
C VAL A 14 -22.73 7.06 -6.96
N PRO A 15 -22.03 6.02 -7.45
CA PRO A 15 -20.95 5.41 -6.70
C PRO A 15 -19.82 6.43 -6.49
N PRO A 16 -19.11 6.38 -5.35
CA PRO A 16 -17.96 7.26 -5.12
C PRO A 16 -16.87 7.01 -6.15
N VAL A 17 -16.23 8.08 -6.60
CA VAL A 17 -15.17 8.06 -7.60
C VAL A 17 -13.84 8.38 -6.94
N TYR A 18 -12.87 7.45 -7.04
CA TYR A 18 -11.52 7.61 -6.52
C TYR A 18 -10.53 7.80 -7.65
N ILE A 19 -9.58 8.71 -7.47
CA ILE A 19 -8.49 8.95 -8.43
C ILE A 19 -7.19 8.39 -7.84
N ALA A 20 -6.54 7.45 -8.55
CA ALA A 20 -5.21 6.98 -8.18
C ALA A 20 -4.16 8.03 -8.58
N ALA A 21 -3.44 8.57 -7.60
CA ALA A 21 -2.51 9.65 -7.82
C ALA A 21 -1.24 9.53 -6.96
N THR A 22 -0.08 9.65 -7.62
CA THR A 22 1.23 9.69 -6.94
C THR A 22 1.83 11.10 -6.98
N ALA A 23 1.62 11.82 -8.08
CA ALA A 23 2.19 13.15 -8.28
C ALA A 23 1.30 14.25 -7.66
N PRO A 24 1.90 15.33 -7.08
CA PRO A 24 1.16 16.34 -6.32
C PRO A 24 0.06 17.04 -7.12
N LYS A 25 0.25 17.30 -8.41
CA LYS A 25 -0.78 17.92 -9.26
C LYS A 25 -2.01 17.03 -9.44
N MET A 26 -1.82 15.71 -9.54
CA MET A 26 -2.93 14.77 -9.63
C MET A 26 -3.61 14.55 -8.29
N GLN A 27 -2.85 14.62 -7.18
CA GLN A 27 -3.41 14.61 -5.83
C GLN A 27 -4.27 15.85 -5.58
N ALA A 28 -3.80 17.04 -5.97
CA ALA A 28 -4.58 18.27 -5.90
C ALA A 28 -5.88 18.18 -6.74
N LEU A 29 -5.77 17.67 -7.97
CA LEU A 29 -6.95 17.46 -8.83
C LEU A 29 -7.95 16.48 -8.18
N SER A 30 -7.47 15.42 -7.49
CA SER A 30 -8.37 14.52 -6.75
C SER A 30 -9.20 15.28 -5.73
N GLY A 31 -8.57 16.22 -4.99
CA GLY A 31 -9.27 17.05 -4.01
C GLY A 31 -10.34 17.97 -4.62
N GLU A 32 -10.21 18.34 -5.90
CA GLU A 32 -11.15 19.20 -6.58
C GLU A 32 -12.37 18.47 -7.16
N ILE A 33 -12.21 17.22 -7.61
CA ILE A 33 -13.22 16.55 -8.45
C ILE A 33 -13.57 15.11 -8.04
N ALA A 34 -12.94 14.54 -7.01
CA ALA A 34 -13.15 13.15 -6.63
C ALA A 34 -13.64 13.01 -5.18
N ASP A 35 -14.20 11.84 -4.86
CA ASP A 35 -14.61 11.47 -3.51
C ASP A 35 -13.43 10.92 -2.69
N GLY A 36 -12.35 10.53 -3.36
CA GLY A 36 -11.14 10.04 -2.71
C GLY A 36 -9.91 10.01 -3.61
N CYS A 37 -8.74 9.95 -2.96
CA CYS A 37 -7.45 9.78 -3.59
C CYS A 37 -6.83 8.45 -3.18
N LEU A 38 -6.43 7.60 -4.15
CA LEU A 38 -5.75 6.34 -3.89
C LEU A 38 -4.25 6.51 -4.03
N THR A 39 -3.50 6.09 -3.02
CA THR A 39 -2.05 6.10 -3.05
C THR A 39 -1.48 4.84 -3.71
N PRO A 40 -0.23 4.87 -4.23
CA PRO A 40 0.41 3.71 -4.82
C PRO A 40 0.77 2.66 -3.75
N SER A 41 1.07 1.43 -4.20
CA SER A 41 1.67 0.41 -3.33
C SER A 41 3.03 0.86 -2.78
N ILE A 42 3.41 0.36 -1.60
CA ILE A 42 4.56 0.85 -0.79
C ILE A 42 4.33 2.31 -0.32
N THR A 43 3.10 2.68 -0.08
CA THR A 43 2.79 3.91 0.64
C THR A 43 3.24 3.77 2.10
N THR A 44 3.89 4.80 2.63
CA THR A 44 4.24 4.91 4.04
C THR A 44 3.36 5.95 4.74
N PRO A 45 3.26 5.97 6.08
CA PRO A 45 2.57 7.05 6.80
C PRO A 45 3.07 8.46 6.44
N ALA A 46 4.36 8.60 6.10
CA ALA A 46 4.92 9.87 5.62
C ALA A 46 4.33 10.27 4.26
N PHE A 47 4.17 9.31 3.35
CA PHE A 47 3.54 9.57 2.04
C PHE A 47 2.03 9.85 2.18
N VAL A 48 1.35 9.26 3.16
CA VAL A 48 -0.06 9.58 3.44
C VAL A 48 -0.21 11.04 3.87
N ARG A 49 0.64 11.52 4.80
CA ARG A 49 0.65 12.94 5.20
C ARG A 49 0.90 13.87 4.01
N TYR A 50 1.91 13.56 3.21
CA TYR A 50 2.20 14.30 1.98
C TYR A 50 1.00 14.32 1.02
N THR A 51 0.31 13.20 0.84
CA THR A 51 -0.90 13.11 0.00
C THR A 51 -2.01 13.99 0.59
N ARG A 52 -2.25 13.95 1.89
CA ARG A 52 -3.27 14.76 2.58
C ARG A 52 -3.03 16.26 2.38
N GLU A 53 -1.78 16.69 2.48
CA GLU A 53 -1.38 18.09 2.24
C GLU A 53 -1.65 18.53 0.79
N ASN A 54 -1.32 17.69 -0.19
CA ASN A 54 -1.51 18.02 -1.61
C ASN A 54 -2.97 17.98 -2.04
N VAL A 55 -3.77 17.07 -1.50
CA VAL A 55 -5.21 16.97 -1.79
C VAL A 55 -5.93 18.24 -1.34
N GLY A 56 -5.57 18.81 -0.19
CA GLY A 56 -6.08 20.08 0.30
C GLY A 56 -7.58 20.13 0.59
N ALA A 57 -8.27 18.97 0.57
CA ALA A 57 -9.69 18.82 0.81
C ALA A 57 -9.97 17.63 1.74
N ASP A 58 -11.10 17.63 2.42
CA ASP A 58 -11.53 16.54 3.29
C ASP A 58 -12.26 15.46 2.47
N ILE A 59 -11.45 14.70 1.71
CA ILE A 59 -11.89 13.53 0.96
C ILE A 59 -11.19 12.28 1.47
N ASP A 60 -11.66 11.11 1.07
CA ASP A 60 -11.02 9.84 1.43
C ASP A 60 -9.58 9.74 0.92
N ILE A 61 -8.69 9.20 1.76
CA ILE A 61 -7.36 8.77 1.34
C ILE A 61 -7.27 7.26 1.48
N GLY A 62 -7.29 6.58 0.34
CA GLY A 62 -7.17 5.13 0.25
C GLY A 62 -5.73 4.70 0.02
N CYS A 63 -5.24 3.75 0.82
CA CYS A 63 -3.87 3.27 0.75
C CYS A 63 -3.82 1.78 0.45
N THR A 64 -3.13 1.39 -0.64
CA THR A 64 -2.79 -0.02 -0.90
C THR A 64 -1.50 -0.34 -0.17
N ILE A 65 -1.57 -1.24 0.81
CA ILE A 65 -0.45 -1.53 1.70
C ILE A 65 -0.13 -3.01 1.65
N VAL A 66 1.16 -3.30 1.47
CA VAL A 66 1.71 -4.66 1.58
C VAL A 66 1.38 -5.22 2.95
N ALA A 67 0.72 -6.38 2.99
CA ALA A 67 0.29 -6.97 4.24
C ALA A 67 0.58 -8.47 4.32
N SER A 68 0.95 -8.92 5.50
CA SER A 68 1.10 -10.35 5.81
C SER A 68 1.01 -10.58 7.31
N ILE A 69 0.26 -11.59 7.73
CA ILE A 69 0.00 -11.87 9.14
C ILE A 69 0.24 -13.34 9.47
N HIS A 70 0.81 -13.58 10.64
CA HIS A 70 0.90 -14.89 11.27
C HIS A 70 0.34 -14.81 12.69
N GLU A 71 -0.32 -15.87 13.15
CA GLU A 71 -1.03 -15.89 14.43
C GLU A 71 -0.12 -15.57 15.63
N SER A 72 1.14 -16.08 15.61
CA SER A 72 2.07 -16.00 16.75
C SER A 72 3.54 -15.86 16.35
N ASP A 73 3.88 -16.09 15.08
CA ASP A 73 5.25 -16.03 14.57
C ASP A 73 5.44 -14.73 13.78
N ARG A 74 6.07 -13.77 14.44
CA ARG A 74 6.41 -12.46 13.88
C ARG A 74 7.21 -12.57 12.58
N ASP A 75 8.23 -13.43 12.59
CA ASP A 75 9.16 -13.52 11.46
C ASP A 75 8.49 -14.16 10.24
N ALA A 76 7.63 -15.16 10.46
CA ALA A 76 6.82 -15.74 9.39
C ALA A 76 5.81 -14.72 8.82
N GLY A 77 5.22 -13.87 9.66
CA GLY A 77 4.38 -12.76 9.21
C GLY A 77 5.16 -11.77 8.35
N ARG A 78 6.32 -11.34 8.80
CA ARG A 78 7.19 -10.38 8.06
C ARG A 78 7.74 -10.98 6.76
N ASP A 79 8.12 -12.26 6.79
CA ASP A 79 8.67 -12.94 5.61
C ASP A 79 7.67 -13.00 4.44
N GLY A 80 6.37 -13.14 4.72
CA GLY A 80 5.33 -13.05 3.70
C GLY A 80 5.24 -11.69 3.01
N ALA A 81 5.51 -10.60 3.73
CA ALA A 81 5.52 -9.26 3.17
C ALA A 81 6.74 -8.97 2.28
N ARG A 82 7.90 -9.63 2.54
CA ARG A 82 9.13 -9.39 1.75
C ARG A 82 8.98 -9.67 0.27
N GLU A 83 8.22 -10.70 -0.10
CA GLU A 83 8.05 -11.06 -1.52
C GLU A 83 7.30 -9.96 -2.28
N ILE A 84 6.26 -9.39 -1.67
CA ILE A 84 5.50 -8.30 -2.27
C ILE A 84 6.34 -7.03 -2.32
N ALA A 85 7.02 -6.71 -1.21
CA ALA A 85 7.91 -5.56 -1.14
C ALA A 85 9.02 -5.65 -2.20
N ALA A 86 9.65 -6.81 -2.36
CA ALA A 86 10.68 -7.04 -3.38
C ALA A 86 10.19 -6.74 -4.80
N MET A 87 8.99 -7.20 -5.14
CA MET A 87 8.40 -6.95 -6.46
C MET A 87 8.21 -5.45 -6.72
N TYR A 88 7.67 -4.71 -5.75
CA TYR A 88 7.45 -3.27 -5.91
C TYR A 88 8.75 -2.47 -5.89
N LEU A 89 9.72 -2.82 -5.04
CA LEU A 89 11.03 -2.18 -4.99
C LEU A 89 11.80 -2.38 -6.30
N ALA A 90 11.82 -3.60 -6.84
CA ALA A 90 12.46 -3.88 -8.13
C ALA A 90 11.88 -3.03 -9.27
N ASN A 91 10.55 -2.85 -9.30
CA ASN A 91 9.89 -2.00 -10.29
C ASN A 91 10.25 -0.52 -10.15
N LYS A 92 10.61 -0.04 -8.95
CA LYS A 92 10.99 1.37 -8.74
C LYS A 92 12.32 1.71 -9.40
N VAL A 93 13.30 0.80 -9.41
CA VAL A 93 14.59 1.01 -10.09
C VAL A 93 14.40 1.24 -11.60
N GLN A 94 13.45 0.55 -12.22
CA GLN A 94 13.20 0.63 -13.66
C GLN A 94 12.42 1.88 -14.08
N ASN A 95 11.61 2.44 -13.19
CA ASN A 95 10.61 3.48 -13.50
C ASN A 95 10.94 4.85 -12.89
N ILE A 96 12.20 5.10 -12.55
CA ILE A 96 12.61 6.31 -11.84
C ILE A 96 12.72 7.51 -12.76
N LYS A 97 11.64 8.23 -12.95
CA LYS A 97 11.65 9.68 -13.22
C LYS A 97 10.36 10.29 -12.65
N GLY A 98 10.50 11.07 -11.58
CA GLY A 98 9.42 11.91 -11.06
C GLY A 98 8.78 11.39 -9.77
N SER A 99 7.52 10.94 -9.82
CA SER A 99 6.73 10.63 -8.61
C SER A 99 7.21 9.42 -7.77
N ALA A 100 8.03 8.52 -8.35
CA ALA A 100 8.62 7.41 -7.61
C ALA A 100 9.71 7.90 -6.65
N ASP A 101 10.44 8.94 -7.02
CA ASP A 101 11.52 9.52 -6.19
C ASP A 101 10.94 10.04 -4.87
N THR A 102 9.86 10.83 -4.93
CA THR A 102 9.18 11.34 -3.72
C THR A 102 8.74 10.23 -2.76
N LEU A 103 8.25 9.11 -3.29
CA LEU A 103 7.81 7.98 -2.46
C LEU A 103 8.98 7.31 -1.74
N LEU A 104 10.10 7.09 -2.45
CA LEU A 104 11.32 6.52 -1.88
C LEU A 104 11.97 7.48 -0.89
N ASP A 105 12.06 8.78 -1.24
CA ASP A 105 12.63 9.83 -0.38
C ASP A 105 11.86 9.91 0.96
N LEU A 106 10.52 9.92 0.91
CA LEU A 106 9.69 9.96 2.12
C LEU A 106 9.74 8.67 2.94
N ALA A 107 10.10 7.55 2.32
CA ALA A 107 10.36 6.29 2.99
C ALA A 107 11.81 6.19 3.53
N GLY A 108 12.69 7.13 3.17
CA GLY A 108 14.11 7.08 3.48
C GLY A 108 14.83 5.91 2.80
N ILE A 109 14.38 5.54 1.59
CA ILE A 109 14.94 4.43 0.81
C ILE A 109 15.81 5.00 -0.30
N GLU A 110 17.11 4.66 -0.24
CA GLU A 110 18.07 5.07 -1.26
C GLU A 110 18.08 4.11 -2.45
N GLN A 111 18.42 4.62 -3.64
CA GLN A 111 18.48 3.83 -4.86
C GLN A 111 19.45 2.64 -4.76
N ASP A 112 20.56 2.81 -4.06
CA ASP A 112 21.57 1.77 -3.90
C ASP A 112 21.08 0.62 -2.99
N GLU A 113 20.08 0.87 -2.12
CA GLU A 113 19.47 -0.17 -1.29
C GLU A 113 18.53 -1.10 -2.09
N ILE A 114 17.88 -0.57 -3.13
CA ILE A 114 16.93 -1.34 -3.93
C ILE A 114 17.52 -1.95 -5.19
N ARG A 115 18.72 -1.52 -5.60
CA ARG A 115 19.42 -2.06 -6.78
C ARG A 115 19.68 -3.56 -6.68
N PRO A 116 20.21 -4.12 -5.54
CA PRO A 116 20.37 -5.56 -5.38
C PRO A 116 19.06 -6.34 -5.55
N VAL A 117 17.94 -5.80 -5.05
CA VAL A 117 16.61 -6.41 -5.19
C VAL A 117 16.18 -6.47 -6.66
N ALA A 118 16.40 -5.39 -7.42
CA ALA A 118 16.09 -5.34 -8.85
C ALA A 118 16.97 -6.29 -9.67
N ASP A 119 18.28 -6.32 -9.39
CA ASP A 119 19.22 -7.22 -10.06
C ASP A 119 18.88 -8.69 -9.79
N ALA A 120 18.51 -9.02 -8.56
CA ALA A 120 18.08 -10.37 -8.19
C ALA A 120 16.74 -10.74 -8.85
N MET A 121 15.81 -9.79 -8.98
CA MET A 121 14.53 -9.97 -9.68
C MET A 121 14.77 -10.34 -11.15
N GLU A 122 15.67 -9.62 -11.82
CA GLU A 122 15.99 -9.85 -13.23
C GLU A 122 16.65 -11.22 -13.45
N LYS A 123 17.60 -11.61 -12.57
CA LYS A 123 18.41 -12.83 -12.73
C LYS A 123 17.72 -14.10 -12.25
N GLY A 124 16.94 -14.02 -11.17
CA GLY A 124 16.39 -15.18 -10.47
C GLY A 124 14.92 -15.07 -10.07
N GLY A 125 14.25 -13.99 -10.47
CA GLY A 125 12.84 -13.78 -10.20
C GLY A 125 12.50 -13.44 -8.74
N ARG A 126 11.24 -13.56 -8.37
CA ARG A 126 10.69 -13.07 -7.09
C ARG A 126 11.35 -13.65 -5.85
N LEU A 127 11.69 -14.95 -5.85
CA LEU A 127 12.29 -15.59 -4.68
C LEU A 127 13.73 -15.11 -4.45
N ALA A 128 14.48 -14.88 -5.54
CA ALA A 128 15.82 -14.30 -5.44
C ALA A 128 15.76 -12.85 -4.94
N ALA A 129 14.85 -12.05 -5.48
CA ALA A 129 14.63 -10.67 -5.04
C ALA A 129 14.17 -10.57 -3.58
N LYS A 130 13.31 -11.49 -3.12
CA LYS A 130 12.88 -11.58 -1.72
C LYS A 130 14.05 -11.71 -0.77
N ALA A 131 15.06 -12.52 -1.12
CA ALA A 131 16.24 -12.75 -0.29
C ALA A 131 17.11 -11.49 -0.11
N GLU A 132 17.03 -10.54 -1.03
CA GLU A 132 17.75 -9.25 -0.95
C GLU A 132 17.02 -8.19 -0.11
N VAL A 133 15.77 -8.41 0.30
CA VAL A 133 15.04 -7.49 1.16
C VAL A 133 15.42 -7.73 2.62
N SER A 134 16.35 -6.93 3.13
CA SER A 134 16.74 -6.96 4.55
C SER A 134 15.59 -6.52 5.47
N ASP A 135 15.69 -6.81 6.78
CA ASP A 135 14.74 -6.30 7.77
C ASP A 135 14.69 -4.79 7.80
N ALA A 136 15.83 -4.13 7.69
CA ALA A 136 15.91 -2.67 7.68
C ALA A 136 15.21 -2.06 6.45
N LEU A 137 15.37 -2.67 5.28
CA LEU A 137 14.68 -2.22 4.06
C LEU A 137 13.16 -2.48 4.15
N LEU A 138 12.76 -3.64 4.69
CA LEU A 138 11.35 -3.95 4.92
C LEU A 138 10.70 -2.94 5.90
N ASP A 139 11.41 -2.57 6.98
CA ASP A 139 10.92 -1.59 7.95
C ASP A 139 10.71 -0.20 7.33
N LYS A 140 11.54 0.20 6.39
CA LYS A 140 11.35 1.44 5.61
C LYS A 140 10.10 1.40 4.73
N CYS A 141 9.72 0.23 4.23
CA CYS A 141 8.48 0.05 3.43
C CYS A 141 7.21 0.13 4.28
N LYS A 142 7.31 0.09 5.61
CA LYS A 142 6.16 0.17 6.54
C LYS A 142 5.03 -0.81 6.20
N PRO A 143 5.27 -2.11 6.00
CA PRO A 143 4.21 -3.07 5.73
C PRO A 143 3.32 -3.27 6.97
N ILE A 144 2.07 -3.66 6.76
CA ILE A 144 1.21 -4.17 7.82
C ILE A 144 1.53 -5.67 7.98
N ALA A 145 2.59 -5.99 8.74
CA ALA A 145 3.12 -7.35 8.76
C ALA A 145 3.67 -7.75 10.14
N GLY A 146 3.44 -9.04 10.49
CA GLY A 146 3.88 -9.62 11.76
C GLY A 146 2.76 -10.38 12.46
N THR A 147 2.65 -10.20 13.78
CA THR A 147 1.56 -10.72 14.60
C THR A 147 0.32 -9.82 14.52
N PRO A 148 -0.86 -10.27 15.00
CA PRO A 148 -2.07 -9.44 15.03
C PRO A 148 -1.86 -8.08 15.72
N ASP A 149 -1.22 -8.04 16.88
CA ASP A 149 -0.96 -6.79 17.61
C ASP A 149 -0.06 -5.83 16.83
N GLU A 150 0.96 -6.34 16.15
CA GLU A 150 1.83 -5.54 15.28
C GLU A 150 1.07 -5.00 14.06
N CYS A 151 0.15 -5.79 13.50
CA CYS A 151 -0.70 -5.34 12.40
C CYS A 151 -1.68 -4.25 12.86
N VAL A 152 -2.26 -4.36 14.07
CA VAL A 152 -3.10 -3.31 14.66
C VAL A 152 -2.30 -2.02 14.83
N ALA A 153 -1.11 -2.10 15.45
CA ALA A 153 -0.25 -0.95 15.64
C ALA A 153 0.14 -0.28 14.31
N ALA A 154 0.48 -1.08 13.29
CA ALA A 154 0.82 -0.56 11.98
C ALA A 154 -0.37 0.16 11.31
N ILE A 155 -1.59 -0.38 11.37
CA ILE A 155 -2.80 0.28 10.83
C ILE A 155 -3.05 1.61 11.55
N GLU A 156 -2.84 1.68 12.87
CA GLU A 156 -2.96 2.94 13.62
C GLU A 156 -2.00 4.02 13.13
N GLU A 157 -0.74 3.68 12.81
CA GLU A 157 0.21 4.64 12.22
C GLU A 157 -0.33 5.25 10.92
N TYR A 158 -0.99 4.46 10.07
CA TYR A 158 -1.61 4.93 8.83
C TYR A 158 -2.84 5.79 9.11
N ARG A 159 -3.68 5.40 10.06
CA ARG A 159 -4.86 6.17 10.48
C ARG A 159 -4.46 7.55 11.01
N GLU A 160 -3.47 7.60 11.89
CA GLU A 160 -2.92 8.85 12.45
C GLU A 160 -2.29 9.75 11.37
N ALA A 161 -1.77 9.15 10.31
CA ALA A 161 -1.25 9.89 9.15
C ALA A 161 -2.36 10.48 8.25
N GLY A 162 -3.63 10.09 8.46
CA GLY A 162 -4.78 10.57 7.71
C GLY A 162 -5.30 9.61 6.63
N CYS A 163 -4.89 8.33 6.67
CA CYS A 163 -5.49 7.28 5.84
C CYS A 163 -6.91 6.98 6.36
N THR A 164 -7.90 7.01 5.48
CA THR A 164 -9.31 6.71 5.81
C THR A 164 -9.74 5.33 5.30
N HIS A 165 -9.01 4.78 4.33
CA HIS A 165 -9.33 3.51 3.70
C HIS A 165 -8.08 2.67 3.45
N VAL A 166 -7.93 1.57 4.17
CA VAL A 166 -6.80 0.63 4.03
C VAL A 166 -7.20 -0.54 3.14
N MET A 167 -6.45 -0.74 2.06
CA MET A 167 -6.54 -1.91 1.19
C MET A 167 -5.33 -2.82 1.45
N LEU A 168 -5.57 -4.00 2.04
CA LEU A 168 -4.51 -4.95 2.36
C LEU A 168 -4.16 -5.80 1.14
N GLU A 169 -2.92 -5.73 0.69
CA GLU A 169 -2.42 -6.55 -0.38
C GLU A 169 -1.76 -7.82 0.19
N LEU A 170 -2.49 -8.93 0.09
CA LEU A 170 -2.10 -10.24 0.63
C LEU A 170 -1.71 -11.21 -0.48
N TRP A 171 -0.54 -11.83 -0.35
CA TRP A 171 -0.05 -12.82 -1.31
C TRP A 171 0.28 -14.17 -0.66
N GLY A 172 0.63 -15.15 -1.52
CA GLY A 172 1.07 -16.48 -1.10
C GLY A 172 -0.06 -17.48 -0.87
N ASP A 173 0.33 -18.71 -0.54
CA ASP A 173 -0.58 -19.85 -0.42
C ASP A 173 -1.49 -19.77 0.80
N ARG A 174 -1.09 -18.99 1.81
CA ARG A 174 -1.82 -18.80 3.07
C ARG A 174 -2.82 -17.65 3.04
N ARG A 175 -3.18 -17.08 1.88
CA ARG A 175 -4.08 -15.91 1.78
C ARG A 175 -5.40 -16.09 2.53
N ARG A 176 -6.01 -17.26 2.46
CA ARG A 176 -7.29 -17.52 3.16
C ARG A 176 -7.14 -17.44 4.68
N ASP A 177 -6.07 -18.00 5.22
CA ASP A 177 -5.76 -17.92 6.65
C ASP A 177 -5.47 -16.50 7.08
N GLN A 178 -4.70 -15.77 6.29
CA GLN A 178 -4.39 -14.36 6.53
C GLN A 178 -5.66 -13.50 6.54
N ILE A 179 -6.57 -13.67 5.55
CA ILE A 179 -7.86 -12.96 5.51
C ILE A 179 -8.68 -13.26 6.77
N ARG A 180 -8.72 -14.52 7.20
CA ARG A 180 -9.42 -14.92 8.42
C ARG A 180 -8.79 -14.26 9.65
N LEU A 181 -7.46 -14.31 9.81
CA LEU A 181 -6.76 -13.69 10.93
C LEU A 181 -6.98 -12.18 10.99
N PHE A 182 -6.88 -11.48 9.86
CA PHE A 182 -7.23 -10.04 9.80
C PHE A 182 -8.67 -9.80 10.22
N GLY A 183 -9.62 -10.60 9.73
CA GLY A 183 -11.05 -10.47 10.05
C GLY A 183 -11.38 -10.72 11.51
N GLU A 184 -10.74 -11.70 12.14
CA GLU A 184 -11.03 -12.14 13.51
C GLU A 184 -10.22 -11.38 14.57
N GLN A 185 -8.96 -11.00 14.28
CA GLN A 185 -8.03 -10.53 15.30
C GLN A 185 -7.55 -9.07 15.09
N VAL A 186 -7.72 -8.50 13.91
CA VAL A 186 -7.28 -7.13 13.60
C VAL A 186 -8.46 -6.20 13.39
N LEU A 187 -9.36 -6.51 12.46
CA LEU A 187 -10.47 -5.62 12.10
C LEU A 187 -11.42 -5.26 13.27
N PRO A 188 -11.65 -6.09 14.29
CA PRO A 188 -12.48 -5.70 15.44
C PRO A 188 -11.97 -4.47 16.20
N HIS A 189 -10.68 -4.14 16.11
CA HIS A 189 -10.10 -2.96 16.74
C HIS A 189 -10.47 -1.64 16.05
N PHE A 190 -11.02 -1.71 14.81
CA PHE A 190 -11.32 -0.55 13.96
C PHE A 190 -12.81 -0.39 13.62
N ARG A 191 -13.69 -1.08 14.33
CA ARG A 191 -15.15 -1.04 14.13
C ARG A 191 -15.86 -0.26 15.23
#